data_0f570ba7c9ec5f642f6208c31bc7d293
#
_entry.id   0f570ba7c9ec5f642f6208c31bc7d293
#
_cell.length_a   1.000
_cell.length_b   1.000
_cell.length_c   1.000
_cell.angle_alpha   90.00
_cell.angle_beta   90.00
_cell.angle_gamma   90.00
#
_symmetry.space_group_name_H-M   'P 1'
#
loop_
_entity.id
_entity.type
_entity.pdbx_description
1 polymer ?
#
loop_
_entity_poly.entity_id
_entity_poly.type
_entity_poly.pdbx_seq_one_letter_code
_entity_poly.pdbx_strand_id
1 'polypeptide(L)'
;MKIFKNLVFYVLVLLVFSCSKNEKVSIVKEKNIQTQMIEAFADGYEELENGDVLFAAKKFNEAELLYPQSKWAPKAALMAAYSYYSQDYYYDAEYELKRFLKVYPNEKDIPYAHYLLGMVYYEKIIDEKKDLGPLLMAEQKFKFIEKNYPNTDFALDSSYKLDLIQDYLASKEMYIGVHYMKKKKWIAAINRFKNVVNKYEKTSFIDEALHRLVELHYNLGLIEESQKYASLLGYNYQSGEWYE
;
A
#
# COMPACT_ATOMS: atom_id res chain seq x y z
N MET A 1 78.05 -47.05 -14.59
CA MET A 1 76.83 -47.17 -13.73
C MET A 1 76.71 -46.11 -12.58
N LYS A 2 77.85 -45.72 -11.96
CA LYS A 2 77.85 -44.69 -10.89
C LYS A 2 77.55 -43.27 -11.41
N ILE A 3 78.01 -42.87 -12.59
CA ILE A 3 77.84 -41.56 -13.19
C ILE A 3 76.36 -41.31 -13.55
N PHE A 4 75.68 -42.30 -14.05
CA PHE A 4 74.25 -42.22 -14.41
C PHE A 4 73.33 -42.04 -13.17
N LYS A 5 73.69 -42.71 -12.07
CA LYS A 5 72.95 -42.54 -10.78
C LYS A 5 73.11 -41.16 -10.23
N ASN A 6 74.26 -40.54 -10.29
CA ASN A 6 74.53 -39.20 -9.83
C ASN A 6 73.78 -38.14 -10.72
N LEU A 7 73.74 -38.38 -12.04
CA LEU A 7 73.04 -37.47 -12.96
C LEU A 7 71.52 -37.48 -12.69
N VAL A 8 70.96 -38.67 -12.46
CA VAL A 8 69.49 -38.77 -12.12
C VAL A 8 69.20 -38.10 -10.76
N PHE A 9 70.09 -38.20 -9.79
CA PHE A 9 69.92 -37.54 -8.50
C PHE A 9 69.96 -36.02 -8.62
N TYR A 10 70.83 -35.41 -9.42
CA TYR A 10 70.89 -33.98 -9.68
C TYR A 10 69.68 -33.47 -10.44
N VAL A 11 69.13 -34.21 -11.37
CA VAL A 11 67.94 -33.90 -12.11
C VAL A 11 66.71 -33.93 -11.15
N LEU A 12 66.69 -34.92 -10.25
CA LEU A 12 65.55 -34.99 -9.24
C LEU A 12 65.60 -33.85 -8.25
N VAL A 13 66.79 -33.38 -7.82
CA VAL A 13 66.96 -32.23 -6.92
C VAL A 13 66.57 -30.93 -7.60
N LEU A 14 66.81 -30.77 -8.91
CA LEU A 14 66.40 -29.57 -9.66
C LEU A 14 64.84 -29.46 -9.82
N LEU A 15 64.12 -30.60 -9.83
CA LEU A 15 62.72 -30.65 -9.96
C LEU A 15 61.97 -30.22 -8.68
N VAL A 16 62.59 -30.26 -7.48
CA VAL A 16 61.99 -29.85 -6.23
C VAL A 16 62.03 -28.33 -6.01
N PHE A 17 62.90 -27.62 -6.78
CA PHE A 17 62.96 -26.13 -6.64
C PHE A 17 62.00 -25.36 -7.55
N SER A 18 61.19 -26.05 -8.35
CA SER A 18 60.33 -25.41 -9.36
C SER A 18 58.89 -25.09 -8.91
N CYS A 19 58.58 -25.16 -7.64
CA CYS A 19 57.24 -24.78 -7.13
C CYS A 19 57.32 -23.84 -5.95
N SER A 20 57.82 -22.63 -6.17
CA SER A 20 57.51 -21.49 -5.32
C SER A 20 56.88 -20.40 -6.17
N LYS A 21 55.64 -20.64 -6.65
CA LYS A 21 54.78 -19.53 -7.00
C LYS A 21 54.41 -18.84 -5.69
N ASN A 22 55.01 -17.70 -5.43
CA ASN A 22 54.44 -16.73 -4.50
C ASN A 22 53.08 -16.30 -5.07
N GLU A 23 52.04 -17.06 -4.75
CA GLU A 23 50.69 -16.53 -4.86
C GLU A 23 50.66 -15.37 -3.88
N LYS A 24 50.64 -14.15 -4.43
CA LYS A 24 50.23 -12.98 -3.66
C LYS A 24 48.79 -13.28 -3.24
N VAL A 25 48.63 -13.80 -2.02
CA VAL A 25 47.33 -13.85 -1.37
C VAL A 25 46.90 -12.38 -1.30
N SER A 26 46.03 -11.98 -2.23
CA SER A 26 45.35 -10.72 -2.10
C SER A 26 44.47 -10.87 -0.86
N ILE A 27 44.95 -10.30 0.24
CA ILE A 27 44.13 -10.15 1.43
C ILE A 27 43.01 -9.19 0.97
N VAL A 28 41.88 -9.76 0.49
CA VAL A 28 40.66 -9.02 0.33
C VAL A 28 40.29 -8.64 1.78
N LYS A 29 40.63 -7.43 2.16
CA LYS A 29 40.14 -6.87 3.42
C LYS A 29 38.62 -6.87 3.31
N GLU A 30 37.95 -7.78 4.02
CA GLU A 30 36.50 -7.73 4.11
C GLU A 30 36.12 -6.32 4.54
N LYS A 31 35.29 -5.66 3.73
CA LYS A 31 34.76 -4.35 4.05
C LYS A 31 33.99 -4.46 5.37
N ASN A 32 34.12 -3.47 6.22
CA ASN A 32 33.32 -3.39 7.43
C ASN A 32 31.83 -3.51 7.07
N ILE A 33 31.05 -4.29 7.82
CA ILE A 33 29.61 -4.51 7.64
C ILE A 33 28.86 -3.20 7.47
N GLN A 34 29.23 -2.16 8.24
CA GLN A 34 28.63 -0.84 8.11
C GLN A 34 28.90 -0.21 6.73
N THR A 35 30.08 -0.39 6.17
CA THR A 35 30.41 0.10 4.83
C THR A 35 29.62 -0.66 3.75
N GLN A 36 29.50 -1.98 3.90
CA GLN A 36 28.70 -2.81 2.98
C GLN A 36 27.21 -2.41 3.02
N MET A 37 26.67 -2.14 4.19
CA MET A 37 25.29 -1.65 4.37
C MET A 37 25.08 -0.30 3.67
N ILE A 38 26.01 0.65 3.84
CA ILE A 38 25.93 1.96 3.20
C ILE A 38 25.99 1.83 1.67
N GLU A 39 26.88 0.99 1.16
CA GLU A 39 26.99 0.72 -0.28
C GLU A 39 25.69 0.10 -0.81
N ALA A 40 25.18 -0.96 -0.18
CA ALA A 40 23.92 -1.57 -0.59
C ALA A 40 22.74 -0.57 -0.56
N PHE A 41 22.70 0.31 0.44
CA PHE A 41 21.67 1.33 0.53
C PHE A 41 21.81 2.38 -0.59
N ALA A 42 23.04 2.79 -0.93
CA ALA A 42 23.32 3.71 -2.03
C ALA A 42 22.99 3.09 -3.41
N ASP A 43 23.41 1.82 -3.62
CA ASP A 43 23.04 1.05 -4.81
C ASP A 43 21.51 0.99 -4.98
N GLY A 44 20.78 0.77 -3.88
CA GLY A 44 19.32 0.76 -3.89
C GLY A 44 18.70 2.08 -4.39
N TYR A 45 19.28 3.21 -4.01
CA TYR A 45 18.84 4.53 -4.51
C TYR A 45 19.17 4.71 -5.99
N GLU A 46 20.37 4.35 -6.42
CA GLU A 46 20.78 4.45 -7.81
C GLU A 46 19.87 3.61 -8.71
N GLU A 47 19.57 2.37 -8.31
CA GLU A 47 18.69 1.49 -9.08
C GLU A 47 17.23 1.98 -9.09
N LEU A 48 16.77 2.60 -8.00
CA LEU A 48 15.45 3.22 -7.96
C LEU A 48 15.34 4.39 -8.93
N GLU A 49 16.38 5.25 -9.01
CA GLU A 49 16.45 6.35 -9.96
C GLU A 49 16.55 5.86 -11.41
N ASN A 50 17.24 4.75 -11.65
CA ASN A 50 17.33 4.10 -12.95
C ASN A 50 16.03 3.39 -13.37
N GLY A 51 15.07 3.23 -12.44
CA GLY A 51 13.79 2.57 -12.69
C GLY A 51 13.82 1.04 -12.54
N ASP A 52 14.95 0.44 -12.11
CA ASP A 52 14.99 -0.99 -11.73
C ASP A 52 14.55 -1.18 -10.28
N VAL A 53 13.24 -1.07 -10.06
CA VAL A 53 12.66 -1.11 -8.71
C VAL A 53 12.79 -2.47 -8.04
N LEU A 54 12.88 -3.56 -8.81
CA LEU A 54 13.06 -4.90 -8.25
C LEU A 54 14.47 -5.06 -7.69
N PHE A 55 15.47 -4.56 -8.42
CA PHE A 55 16.84 -4.59 -7.95
C PHE A 55 17.06 -3.57 -6.83
N ALA A 56 16.43 -2.39 -6.90
CA ALA A 56 16.41 -1.41 -5.82
C ALA A 56 15.87 -2.01 -4.51
N ALA A 57 14.70 -2.64 -4.54
CA ALA A 57 14.10 -3.30 -3.38
C ALA A 57 15.01 -4.40 -2.80
N LYS A 58 15.64 -5.20 -3.67
CA LYS A 58 16.62 -6.21 -3.25
C LYS A 58 17.81 -5.58 -2.53
N LYS A 59 18.34 -4.48 -3.03
CA LYS A 59 19.47 -3.76 -2.43
C LYS A 59 19.11 -3.10 -1.09
N PHE A 60 17.94 -2.54 -0.98
CA PHE A 60 17.45 -2.03 0.31
C PHE A 60 17.26 -3.15 1.33
N ASN A 61 16.69 -4.30 0.94
CA ASN A 61 16.57 -5.45 1.82
C ASN A 61 17.95 -6.03 2.20
N GLU A 62 18.92 -6.03 1.29
CA GLU A 62 20.32 -6.38 1.60
C GLU A 62 20.91 -5.46 2.66
N ALA A 63 20.73 -4.15 2.53
CA ALA A 63 21.18 -3.16 3.50
C ALA A 63 20.57 -3.38 4.90
N GLU A 64 19.29 -3.68 4.98
CA GLU A 64 18.61 -4.03 6.24
C GLU A 64 19.22 -5.28 6.87
N LEU A 65 19.42 -6.33 6.08
CA LEU A 65 19.94 -7.62 6.54
C LEU A 65 21.41 -7.55 7.00
N LEU A 66 22.23 -6.73 6.34
CA LEU A 66 23.64 -6.56 6.70
C LEU A 66 23.82 -5.95 8.08
N TYR A 67 22.96 -5.01 8.48
CA TYR A 67 23.05 -4.35 9.78
C TYR A 67 21.67 -4.04 10.38
N PRO A 68 20.93 -5.08 10.86
CA PRO A 68 19.53 -4.95 11.30
C PRO A 68 19.34 -4.04 12.51
N GLN A 69 20.38 -3.86 13.33
CA GLN A 69 20.34 -3.03 14.53
C GLN A 69 20.70 -1.56 14.24
N SER A 70 21.00 -1.21 13.01
CA SER A 70 21.33 0.16 12.63
C SER A 70 20.06 1.01 12.57
N LYS A 71 20.22 2.31 12.81
CA LYS A 71 19.16 3.30 12.57
C LYS A 71 18.75 3.41 11.08
N TRP A 72 19.50 2.77 10.18
CA TRP A 72 19.22 2.74 8.74
C TRP A 72 18.35 1.54 8.33
N ALA A 73 18.32 0.47 9.13
CA ALA A 73 17.56 -0.72 8.82
C ALA A 73 16.05 -0.45 8.63
N PRO A 74 15.36 0.30 9.51
CA PRO A 74 13.97 0.65 9.28
C PRO A 74 13.77 1.47 8.00
N LYS A 75 14.67 2.40 7.71
CA LYS A 75 14.61 3.21 6.50
C LYS A 75 14.80 2.36 5.24
N ALA A 76 15.75 1.41 5.27
CA ALA A 76 15.98 0.49 4.16
C ALA A 76 14.74 -0.39 3.90
N ALA A 77 14.15 -0.97 4.95
CA ALA A 77 12.92 -1.76 4.82
C ALA A 77 11.76 -0.95 4.21
N LEU A 78 11.60 0.30 4.63
CA LEU A 78 10.56 1.18 4.09
C LEU A 78 10.84 1.58 2.64
N MET A 79 12.11 1.80 2.27
CA MET A 79 12.51 2.09 0.90
C MET A 79 12.31 0.89 -0.04
N ALA A 80 12.52 -0.34 0.44
CA ALA A 80 12.18 -1.54 -0.31
C ALA A 80 10.68 -1.60 -0.63
N ALA A 81 9.83 -1.33 0.36
CA ALA A 81 8.38 -1.25 0.16
C ALA A 81 7.97 -0.15 -0.83
N TYR A 82 8.58 1.03 -0.72
CA TYR A 82 8.34 2.15 -1.63
C TYR A 82 8.77 1.82 -3.06
N SER A 83 9.91 1.13 -3.24
CA SER A 83 10.39 0.72 -4.57
C SER A 83 9.33 -0.13 -5.27
N TYR A 84 8.77 -1.12 -4.60
CA TYR A 84 7.68 -1.93 -5.17
C TYR A 84 6.44 -1.09 -5.49
N TYR A 85 6.03 -0.21 -4.58
CA TYR A 85 4.86 0.65 -4.79
C TYR A 85 5.01 1.56 -6.02
N SER A 86 6.20 2.09 -6.26
CA SER A 86 6.47 3.09 -7.30
C SER A 86 6.25 2.60 -8.74
N GLN A 87 6.20 1.28 -8.95
CA GLN A 87 5.88 0.66 -10.25
C GLN A 87 4.80 -0.42 -10.14
N ASP A 88 3.79 -0.19 -9.27
CA ASP A 88 2.55 -0.96 -9.20
C ASP A 88 2.71 -2.43 -8.75
N TYR A 89 3.87 -2.79 -8.17
CA TYR A 89 4.05 -4.11 -7.53
C TYR A 89 3.34 -4.14 -6.17
N TYR A 90 2.01 -3.92 -6.18
CA TYR A 90 1.21 -3.71 -4.98
C TYR A 90 1.19 -4.89 -4.00
N TYR A 91 1.33 -6.12 -4.48
CA TYR A 91 1.39 -7.29 -3.60
C TYR A 91 2.69 -7.34 -2.80
N ASP A 92 3.80 -7.05 -3.46
CA ASP A 92 5.13 -7.01 -2.82
C ASP A 92 5.24 -5.81 -1.88
N ALA A 93 4.73 -4.64 -2.30
CA ALA A 93 4.65 -3.46 -1.44
C ALA A 93 3.80 -3.71 -0.18
N GLU A 94 2.64 -4.36 -0.32
CA GLU A 94 1.78 -4.74 0.80
C GLU A 94 2.51 -5.66 1.78
N TYR A 95 3.22 -6.67 1.26
CA TYR A 95 3.98 -7.60 2.08
C TYR A 95 5.07 -6.90 2.88
N GLU A 96 5.90 -6.07 2.23
CA GLU A 96 6.99 -5.34 2.87
C GLU A 96 6.48 -4.30 3.87
N LEU A 97 5.39 -3.58 3.58
CA LEU A 97 4.80 -2.63 4.51
C LEU A 97 4.24 -3.31 5.76
N LYS A 98 3.56 -4.45 5.60
CA LYS A 98 3.09 -5.24 6.75
C LYS A 98 4.25 -5.78 7.59
N ARG A 99 5.32 -6.22 6.94
CA ARG A 99 6.56 -6.64 7.60
C ARG A 99 7.17 -5.49 8.38
N PHE A 100 7.33 -4.32 7.74
CA PHE A 100 7.84 -3.09 8.37
C PHE A 100 7.06 -2.72 9.63
N LEU A 101 5.74 -2.62 9.53
CA LEU A 101 4.87 -2.28 10.66
C LEU A 101 4.95 -3.27 11.83
N LYS A 102 5.27 -4.54 11.53
CA LYS A 102 5.45 -5.59 12.55
C LYS A 102 6.82 -5.54 13.21
N VAL A 103 7.88 -5.31 12.41
CA VAL A 103 9.28 -5.37 12.88
C VAL A 103 9.70 -4.07 13.56
N TYR A 104 9.19 -2.93 13.07
CA TYR A 104 9.57 -1.59 13.50
C TYR A 104 8.40 -0.76 14.05
N PRO A 105 7.66 -1.22 15.07
CA PRO A 105 6.39 -0.61 15.50
C PRO A 105 6.53 0.78 16.14
N ASN A 106 7.74 1.17 16.51
CA ASN A 106 8.00 2.43 17.24
C ASN A 106 8.80 3.46 16.41
N GLU A 107 8.94 3.24 15.11
CA GLU A 107 9.67 4.16 14.25
C GLU A 107 8.85 5.40 13.91
N LYS A 108 9.56 6.51 13.68
CA LYS A 108 8.93 7.79 13.31
C LYS A 108 8.15 7.74 12.00
N ASP A 109 8.51 6.82 11.11
CA ASP A 109 7.94 6.65 9.78
C ASP A 109 6.69 5.74 9.75
N ILE A 110 6.19 5.32 10.93
CA ILE A 110 4.96 4.53 11.07
C ILE A 110 3.74 5.20 10.42
N PRO A 111 3.51 6.53 10.58
CA PRO A 111 2.39 7.19 9.88
C PRO A 111 2.49 7.05 8.37
N TYR A 112 3.68 7.24 7.81
CA TYR A 112 3.93 7.07 6.38
C TYR A 112 3.71 5.63 5.92
N ALA A 113 4.20 4.64 6.68
CA ALA A 113 4.00 3.24 6.33
C ALA A 113 2.52 2.83 6.32
N HIS A 114 1.72 3.33 7.27
CA HIS A 114 0.26 3.12 7.25
C HIS A 114 -0.41 3.83 6.08
N TYR A 115 0.01 5.05 5.77
CA TYR A 115 -0.47 5.81 4.63
C TYR A 115 -0.17 5.09 3.32
N LEU A 116 1.08 4.69 3.10
CA LEU A 116 1.48 3.97 1.89
C LEU A 116 0.74 2.63 1.75
N LEU A 117 0.49 1.92 2.86
CA LEU A 117 -0.33 0.71 2.85
C LEU A 117 -1.80 1.01 2.50
N GLY A 118 -2.35 2.14 2.95
CA GLY A 118 -3.65 2.65 2.53
C GLY A 118 -3.70 2.92 1.03
N MET A 119 -2.66 3.57 0.49
CA MET A 119 -2.52 3.83 -0.95
C MET A 119 -2.41 2.54 -1.76
N VAL A 120 -1.61 1.56 -1.31
CA VAL A 120 -1.54 0.23 -1.95
C VAL A 120 -2.91 -0.40 -2.09
N TYR A 121 -3.74 -0.36 -1.05
CA TYR A 121 -5.11 -0.88 -1.13
C TYR A 121 -6.00 -0.03 -2.04
N TYR A 122 -5.84 1.29 -2.02
CA TYR A 122 -6.61 2.21 -2.85
C TYR A 122 -6.33 1.98 -4.34
N GLU A 123 -5.07 1.83 -4.72
CA GLU A 123 -4.66 1.57 -6.11
C GLU A 123 -5.04 0.15 -6.60
N LYS A 124 -5.24 -0.80 -5.69
CA LYS A 124 -5.74 -2.16 -6.03
C LYS A 124 -7.24 -2.20 -6.37
N ILE A 125 -7.95 -1.08 -6.32
CA ILE A 125 -9.37 -1.01 -6.68
C ILE A 125 -9.49 -1.07 -8.21
N ILE A 126 -9.86 -2.23 -8.74
CA ILE A 126 -10.06 -2.44 -10.19
C ILE A 126 -11.50 -2.14 -10.60
N ASP A 127 -12.46 -2.60 -9.80
CA ASP A 127 -13.90 -2.45 -10.04
C ASP A 127 -14.63 -2.39 -8.69
N GLU A 128 -14.91 -1.18 -8.25
CA GLU A 128 -15.61 -0.90 -6.98
C GLU A 128 -17.03 -1.48 -6.93
N LYS A 129 -17.61 -1.79 -8.09
CA LYS A 129 -18.93 -2.42 -8.17
C LYS A 129 -18.91 -3.90 -7.85
N LYS A 130 -17.77 -4.57 -8.07
CA LYS A 130 -17.62 -6.00 -7.85
C LYS A 130 -16.97 -6.34 -6.52
N ASP A 131 -15.78 -5.80 -6.25
CA ASP A 131 -15.00 -6.10 -5.07
C ASP A 131 -14.77 -4.87 -4.21
N LEU A 132 -15.34 -4.87 -3.02
CA LEU A 132 -15.15 -3.84 -2.00
C LEU A 132 -13.98 -4.12 -1.04
N GLY A 133 -13.34 -5.30 -1.13
CA GLY A 133 -12.30 -5.68 -0.19
C GLY A 133 -11.16 -4.65 -0.11
N PRO A 134 -10.50 -4.31 -1.22
CA PRO A 134 -9.45 -3.29 -1.23
C PRO A 134 -9.94 -1.93 -0.74
N LEU A 135 -11.13 -1.48 -1.17
CA LEU A 135 -11.72 -0.20 -0.77
C LEU A 135 -11.92 -0.10 0.75
N LEU A 136 -12.47 -1.15 1.38
CA LEU A 136 -12.67 -1.19 2.82
C LEU A 136 -11.35 -1.26 3.60
N MET A 137 -10.33 -1.94 3.04
CA MET A 137 -8.98 -1.96 3.62
C MET A 137 -8.32 -0.59 3.56
N ALA A 138 -8.45 0.13 2.44
CA ALA A 138 -7.97 1.50 2.29
C ALA A 138 -8.66 2.43 3.31
N GLU A 139 -10.00 2.38 3.38
CA GLU A 139 -10.80 3.14 4.36
C GLU A 139 -10.31 2.93 5.79
N GLN A 140 -10.09 1.67 6.19
CA GLN A 140 -9.58 1.34 7.51
C GLN A 140 -8.22 1.98 7.81
N LYS A 141 -7.31 1.97 6.81
CA LYS A 141 -5.97 2.54 6.98
C LYS A 141 -6.01 4.06 7.06
N PHE A 142 -6.77 4.72 6.20
CA PHE A 142 -6.89 6.17 6.23
C PHE A 142 -7.59 6.68 7.51
N LYS A 143 -8.66 6.02 7.97
CA LYS A 143 -9.29 6.31 9.27
C LYS A 143 -8.32 6.11 10.45
N PHE A 144 -7.46 5.11 10.38
CA PHE A 144 -6.44 4.89 11.41
C PHE A 144 -5.44 6.05 11.48
N ILE A 145 -5.01 6.58 10.33
CA ILE A 145 -4.07 7.70 10.25
C ILE A 145 -4.72 8.97 10.78
N GLU A 146 -5.91 9.30 10.29
CA GLU A 146 -6.67 10.48 10.71
C GLU A 146 -6.88 10.51 12.23
N LYS A 147 -7.19 9.35 12.82
CA LYS A 147 -7.42 9.23 14.27
C LYS A 147 -6.14 9.31 15.10
N ASN A 148 -5.05 8.65 14.67
CA ASN A 148 -3.86 8.47 15.51
C ASN A 148 -2.74 9.46 15.20
N TYR A 149 -2.76 10.09 14.02
CA TYR A 149 -1.74 11.01 13.53
C TYR A 149 -2.33 12.29 12.90
N PRO A 150 -3.31 12.97 13.56
CA PRO A 150 -4.14 14.04 12.96
C PRO A 150 -3.35 15.26 12.49
N ASN A 151 -2.15 15.47 13.02
CA ASN A 151 -1.31 16.65 12.71
C ASN A 151 -0.25 16.35 11.65
N THR A 152 -0.46 15.37 10.78
CA THR A 152 0.45 15.00 9.70
C THR A 152 -0.18 15.31 8.33
N ASP A 153 0.68 15.59 7.34
CA ASP A 153 0.24 15.76 5.94
C ASP A 153 -0.46 14.48 5.43
N PHE A 154 -0.05 13.31 5.96
CA PHE A 154 -0.69 12.03 5.66
C PHE A 154 -2.15 11.96 6.15
N ALA A 155 -2.47 12.59 7.29
CA ALA A 155 -3.84 12.66 7.78
C ALA A 155 -4.70 13.56 6.90
N LEU A 156 -4.16 14.69 6.46
CA LEU A 156 -4.86 15.60 5.55
C LEU A 156 -5.20 14.90 4.23
N ASP A 157 -4.22 14.26 3.57
CA ASP A 157 -4.51 13.52 2.33
C ASP A 157 -5.43 12.32 2.56
N SER A 158 -5.29 11.63 3.71
CA SER A 158 -6.19 10.54 4.09
C SER A 158 -7.63 11.01 4.19
N SER A 159 -7.90 12.21 4.69
CA SER A 159 -9.24 12.80 4.74
C SER A 159 -9.85 12.94 3.35
N TYR A 160 -9.10 13.48 2.38
CA TYR A 160 -9.56 13.57 0.99
C TYR A 160 -9.82 12.20 0.35
N LYS A 161 -8.95 11.22 0.63
CA LYS A 161 -9.15 9.84 0.15
C LYS A 161 -10.38 9.20 0.76
N LEU A 162 -10.66 9.48 2.04
CA LEU A 162 -11.87 9.01 2.72
C LEU A 162 -13.14 9.58 2.10
N ASP A 163 -13.16 10.86 1.74
CA ASP A 163 -14.31 11.46 1.06
C ASP A 163 -14.59 10.76 -0.28
N LEU A 164 -13.55 10.51 -1.10
CA LEU A 164 -13.70 9.76 -2.34
C LEU A 164 -14.20 8.32 -2.11
N ILE A 165 -13.70 7.65 -1.08
CA ILE A 165 -14.14 6.30 -0.72
C ILE A 165 -15.61 6.31 -0.29
N GLN A 166 -16.06 7.33 0.46
CA GLN A 166 -17.45 7.47 0.86
C GLN A 166 -18.36 7.64 -0.38
N ASP A 167 -17.95 8.44 -1.36
CA ASP A 167 -18.69 8.61 -2.62
C ASP A 167 -18.79 7.28 -3.39
N TYR A 168 -17.72 6.48 -3.48
CA TYR A 168 -17.79 5.16 -4.09
C TYR A 168 -18.77 4.22 -3.37
N LEU A 169 -18.74 4.20 -2.04
CA LEU A 169 -19.62 3.35 -1.26
C LEU A 169 -21.10 3.79 -1.39
N ALA A 170 -21.36 5.10 -1.39
CA ALA A 170 -22.67 5.66 -1.63
C ALA A 170 -23.19 5.34 -3.04
N SER A 171 -22.37 5.56 -4.06
CA SER A 171 -22.69 5.23 -5.45
C SER A 171 -23.10 3.77 -5.61
N LYS A 172 -22.38 2.84 -4.96
CA LYS A 172 -22.74 1.41 -4.98
C LYS A 172 -24.11 1.15 -4.35
N GLU A 173 -24.39 1.73 -3.19
CA GLU A 173 -25.71 1.60 -2.55
C GLU A 173 -26.82 2.17 -3.45
N MET A 174 -26.58 3.31 -4.08
CA MET A 174 -27.51 3.91 -5.05
C MET A 174 -27.76 2.98 -6.25
N TYR A 175 -26.70 2.45 -6.87
CA TYR A 175 -26.80 1.52 -7.98
C TYR A 175 -27.65 0.29 -7.64
N ILE A 176 -27.41 -0.32 -6.47
CA ILE A 176 -28.15 -1.49 -5.98
C ILE A 176 -29.60 -1.10 -5.69
N GLY A 177 -29.83 0.08 -5.08
CA GLY A 177 -31.16 0.62 -4.78
C GLY A 177 -32.00 0.77 -6.03
N VAL A 178 -31.47 1.44 -7.07
CA VAL A 178 -32.12 1.62 -8.37
C VAL A 178 -32.38 0.27 -9.06
N HIS A 179 -31.45 -0.67 -8.97
CA HIS A 179 -31.65 -2.02 -9.51
C HIS A 179 -32.85 -2.74 -8.83
N TYR A 180 -33.00 -2.63 -7.52
CA TYR A 180 -34.14 -3.18 -6.80
C TYR A 180 -35.46 -2.46 -7.14
N MET A 181 -35.44 -1.13 -7.31
CA MET A 181 -36.60 -0.37 -7.79
C MET A 181 -37.11 -0.90 -9.16
N LYS A 182 -36.21 -1.06 -10.13
CA LYS A 182 -36.54 -1.60 -11.46
C LYS A 182 -37.15 -3.00 -11.39
N LYS A 183 -36.78 -3.78 -10.36
CA LYS A 183 -37.36 -5.13 -10.10
C LYS A 183 -38.58 -5.10 -9.18
N LYS A 184 -39.10 -3.93 -8.85
CA LYS A 184 -40.26 -3.73 -7.94
C LYS A 184 -40.05 -4.35 -6.55
N LYS A 185 -38.79 -4.46 -6.12
CA LYS A 185 -38.41 -4.93 -4.76
C LYS A 185 -38.27 -3.73 -3.82
N TRP A 186 -39.41 -3.07 -3.55
CA TRP A 186 -39.44 -1.77 -2.89
C TRP A 186 -38.74 -1.70 -1.53
N ILE A 187 -38.98 -2.68 -0.66
CA ILE A 187 -38.34 -2.71 0.69
C ILE A 187 -36.83 -2.84 0.58
N ALA A 188 -36.32 -3.67 -0.38
CA ALA A 188 -34.91 -3.82 -0.59
C ALA A 188 -34.27 -2.51 -1.11
N ALA A 189 -34.95 -1.80 -2.01
CA ALA A 189 -34.53 -0.49 -2.51
C ALA A 189 -34.49 0.55 -1.37
N ILE A 190 -35.55 0.65 -0.58
CA ILE A 190 -35.63 1.56 0.59
C ILE A 190 -34.43 1.35 1.52
N ASN A 191 -34.08 0.09 1.83
CA ASN A 191 -32.96 -0.20 2.71
C ASN A 191 -31.63 0.29 2.15
N ARG A 192 -31.44 0.22 0.82
CA ARG A 192 -30.24 0.74 0.17
C ARG A 192 -30.14 2.25 0.23
N PHE A 193 -31.20 2.96 -0.12
CA PHE A 193 -31.23 4.42 -0.02
C PHE A 193 -31.12 4.91 1.43
N LYS A 194 -31.74 4.21 2.39
CA LYS A 194 -31.52 4.49 3.83
C LYS A 194 -30.06 4.32 4.26
N ASN A 195 -29.32 3.37 3.68
CA ASN A 195 -27.90 3.25 3.95
C ASN A 195 -27.14 4.51 3.50
N VAL A 196 -27.49 5.08 2.33
CA VAL A 196 -26.88 6.34 1.87
C VAL A 196 -27.16 7.46 2.86
N VAL A 197 -28.42 7.67 3.20
CA VAL A 197 -28.83 8.74 4.13
C VAL A 197 -28.19 8.62 5.51
N ASN A 198 -28.02 7.38 6.01
CA ASN A 198 -27.55 7.17 7.39
C ASN A 198 -26.03 7.07 7.52
N LYS A 199 -25.31 6.66 6.45
CA LYS A 199 -23.87 6.37 6.53
C LYS A 199 -23.02 7.28 5.65
N TYR A 200 -23.60 7.87 4.62
CA TYR A 200 -22.91 8.61 3.56
C TYR A 200 -23.52 10.01 3.34
N GLU A 201 -23.91 10.66 4.44
CA GLU A 201 -24.64 11.95 4.44
C GLU A 201 -23.89 13.11 3.79
N LYS A 202 -22.55 13.01 3.70
CA LYS A 202 -21.68 14.05 3.10
C LYS A 202 -21.41 13.85 1.62
N THR A 203 -21.94 12.78 1.02
CA THR A 203 -21.68 12.45 -0.39
C THR A 203 -22.64 13.20 -1.31
N SER A 204 -22.25 13.31 -2.58
CA SER A 204 -23.10 13.92 -3.63
C SER A 204 -24.37 13.14 -3.95
N PHE A 205 -24.59 11.98 -3.33
CA PHE A 205 -25.73 11.11 -3.58
C PHE A 205 -26.87 11.26 -2.57
N ILE A 206 -26.73 12.15 -1.57
CA ILE A 206 -27.66 12.27 -0.46
C ILE A 206 -29.03 12.79 -0.91
N ASP A 207 -29.06 13.80 -1.77
CA ASP A 207 -30.28 14.41 -2.28
C ASP A 207 -31.09 13.45 -3.17
N GLU A 208 -30.43 12.74 -4.09
CA GLU A 208 -31.10 11.67 -4.87
C GLU A 208 -31.62 10.57 -3.94
N ALA A 209 -30.85 10.12 -2.95
CA ALA A 209 -31.29 9.08 -2.03
C ALA A 209 -32.54 9.49 -1.25
N LEU A 210 -32.59 10.74 -0.76
CA LEU A 210 -33.78 11.31 -0.10
C LEU A 210 -34.96 11.38 -1.04
N HIS A 211 -34.78 11.86 -2.26
CA HIS A 211 -35.84 11.90 -3.27
C HIS A 211 -36.40 10.50 -3.56
N ARG A 212 -35.54 9.50 -3.77
CA ARG A 212 -35.96 8.10 -3.98
C ARG A 212 -36.73 7.52 -2.78
N LEU A 213 -36.36 7.91 -1.57
CA LEU A 213 -37.12 7.51 -0.37
C LEU A 213 -38.51 8.18 -0.31
N VAL A 214 -38.61 9.44 -0.69
CA VAL A 214 -39.91 10.12 -0.82
C VAL A 214 -40.81 9.38 -1.79
N GLU A 215 -40.32 9.15 -3.02
CA GLU A 215 -41.04 8.45 -4.09
C GLU A 215 -41.52 7.06 -3.65
N LEU A 216 -40.62 6.26 -3.06
CA LEU A 216 -40.93 4.89 -2.68
C LEU A 216 -41.92 4.79 -1.52
N HIS A 217 -41.78 5.63 -0.49
CA HIS A 217 -42.73 5.64 0.62
C HIS A 217 -44.10 6.14 0.18
N TYR A 218 -44.17 7.19 -0.67
CA TYR A 218 -45.43 7.69 -1.22
C TYR A 218 -46.16 6.60 -2.03
N ASN A 219 -45.44 5.91 -2.94
CA ASN A 219 -46.02 4.84 -3.76
C ASN A 219 -46.52 3.63 -2.94
N LEU A 220 -45.97 3.43 -1.74
CA LEU A 220 -46.40 2.38 -0.82
C LEU A 220 -47.51 2.83 0.14
N GLY A 221 -47.99 4.09 0.03
CA GLY A 221 -49.01 4.67 0.91
C GLY A 221 -48.50 5.03 2.30
N LEU A 222 -47.17 5.04 2.51
CA LEU A 222 -46.52 5.42 3.77
C LEU A 222 -46.30 6.94 3.80
N ILE A 223 -47.40 7.69 3.92
CA ILE A 223 -47.40 9.15 3.71
C ILE A 223 -46.55 9.89 4.77
N GLU A 224 -46.58 9.47 6.01
CA GLU A 224 -45.83 10.11 7.11
C GLU A 224 -44.31 9.98 6.88
N GLU A 225 -43.84 8.78 6.52
CA GLU A 225 -42.45 8.54 6.19
C GLU A 225 -42.00 9.30 4.94
N SER A 226 -42.89 9.38 3.92
CA SER A 226 -42.65 10.17 2.71
C SER A 226 -42.46 11.66 3.06
N GLN A 227 -43.35 12.23 3.86
CA GLN A 227 -43.27 13.62 4.32
C GLN A 227 -42.00 13.90 5.13
N LYS A 228 -41.57 12.95 5.97
CA LYS A 228 -40.32 13.06 6.73
C LYS A 228 -39.11 13.24 5.81
N TYR A 229 -38.96 12.38 4.78
CA TYR A 229 -37.82 12.48 3.85
C TYR A 229 -37.96 13.71 2.94
N ALA A 230 -39.15 14.10 2.52
CA ALA A 230 -39.38 15.32 1.77
C ALA A 230 -38.97 16.57 2.57
N SER A 231 -39.32 16.61 3.88
CA SER A 231 -38.91 17.70 4.77
C SER A 231 -37.36 17.77 4.90
N LEU A 232 -36.67 16.64 5.02
CA LEU A 232 -35.20 16.59 5.06
C LEU A 232 -34.59 17.11 3.77
N LEU A 233 -35.12 16.68 2.61
CA LEU A 233 -34.68 17.14 1.28
C LEU A 233 -34.90 18.65 1.15
N GLY A 234 -36.12 19.13 1.44
CA GLY A 234 -36.49 20.55 1.31
C GLY A 234 -35.78 21.48 2.29
N TYR A 235 -35.37 20.97 3.47
CA TYR A 235 -34.66 21.79 4.45
C TYR A 235 -33.16 21.93 4.12
N ASN A 236 -32.54 20.86 3.67
CA ASN A 236 -31.07 20.81 3.55
C ASN A 236 -30.57 20.98 2.10
N TYR A 237 -31.37 20.65 1.07
CA TYR A 237 -30.93 20.51 -0.33
C TYR A 237 -31.80 21.23 -1.34
N GLN A 238 -32.30 22.44 -0.99
CA GLN A 238 -33.21 23.24 -1.85
C GLN A 238 -32.63 23.62 -3.21
N SER A 239 -31.31 23.71 -3.32
CA SER A 239 -30.62 24.03 -4.59
C SER A 239 -30.24 22.81 -5.43
N GLY A 240 -30.57 21.62 -4.97
CA GLY A 240 -30.27 20.37 -5.68
C GLY A 240 -31.31 20.09 -6.78
N GLU A 241 -30.89 19.44 -7.86
CA GLU A 241 -31.77 19.05 -8.98
C GLU A 241 -32.88 18.07 -8.56
N TRP A 242 -32.74 17.40 -7.42
CA TRP A 242 -33.70 16.43 -6.90
C TRP A 242 -34.80 17.06 -6.01
N TYR A 243 -34.70 18.37 -5.76
CA TYR A 243 -35.72 19.09 -4.99
C TYR A 243 -36.89 19.56 -5.85
N GLU A 244 -36.66 19.88 -7.15
CA GLU A 244 -37.69 20.30 -8.11
C GLU A 244 -38.62 19.13 -8.51
#